data_5dff21b08bb9131f247788016d81ac4c
#
_entry.id   5dff21b08bb9131f247788016d81ac4c
#
_cell.length_a   1.000
_cell.length_b   1.000
_cell.length_c   1.000
_cell.angle_alpha   90.00
_cell.angle_beta   90.00
_cell.angle_gamma   90.00
#
_symmetry.space_group_name_H-M   'P 1'
#
loop_
_entity.id
_entity.type
_entity.pdbx_description
1 polymer ?
#
loop_
_entity_poly.entity_id
_entity_poly.type
_entity_poly.pdbx_seq_one_letter_code
_entity_poly.pdbx_strand_id
1 'polypeptide(L)'
;IFGIAALFCYEIAEISINSFFINYVVDDGWMNARDASIVLSFGGLGLFMCGRFAGSWIMQRIRAEKVLLFCAVCTVITSLLIVLNVGIVSLVALFLGYAFEAIMFPTIFALSLRGLGKHTKRASSYLMMSPVGGAVGPLMMGYVADQTTMSLSFIVPLLSFIVVMLYAWKVSAAKL
;
A
#
# COMPACT_ATOMS: atom_id res chain seq x y z
N ILE A 1 3.59 -10.84 -16.03
CA ILE A 1 4.82 -10.26 -15.47
C ILE A 1 4.53 -8.94 -14.77
N PHE A 2 3.86 -7.96 -15.41
CA PHE A 2 3.61 -6.64 -14.82
C PHE A 2 2.74 -6.70 -13.54
N GLY A 3 1.76 -7.61 -13.47
CA GLY A 3 0.97 -7.82 -12.25
C GLY A 3 1.78 -8.38 -11.09
N ILE A 4 2.78 -9.23 -11.35
CA ILE A 4 3.68 -9.75 -10.33
C ILE A 4 4.54 -8.61 -9.77
N ALA A 5 5.11 -7.76 -10.65
CA ALA A 5 5.89 -6.61 -10.23
C ALA A 5 5.04 -5.61 -9.41
N ALA A 6 3.80 -5.35 -9.83
CA ALA A 6 2.89 -4.48 -9.11
C ALA A 6 2.55 -5.02 -7.72
N LEU A 7 2.30 -6.33 -7.60
CA LEU A 7 2.00 -6.95 -6.31
C LEU A 7 3.23 -6.97 -5.39
N PHE A 8 4.41 -7.23 -5.95
CA PHE A 8 5.67 -7.16 -5.21
C PHE A 8 5.94 -5.74 -4.66
N CYS A 9 5.76 -4.71 -5.50
CA CYS A 9 5.88 -3.32 -5.07
C CYS A 9 4.82 -2.95 -4.02
N TYR A 10 3.59 -3.45 -4.16
CA TYR A 10 2.55 -3.25 -3.16
C TYR A 10 2.98 -3.80 -1.78
N GLU A 11 3.53 -5.02 -1.73
CA GLU A 11 4.04 -5.64 -0.50
C GLU A 11 5.20 -4.84 0.11
N ILE A 12 6.10 -4.32 -0.72
CA ILE A 12 7.15 -3.40 -0.26
C ILE A 12 6.52 -2.22 0.48
N ALA A 13 5.51 -1.57 -0.10
CA ALA A 13 4.87 -0.41 0.49
C ALA A 13 4.11 -0.75 1.77
N GLU A 14 3.21 -1.74 1.73
CA GLU A 14 2.34 -2.12 2.85
C GLU A 14 3.16 -2.50 4.09
N ILE A 15 4.11 -3.42 3.94
CA ILE A 15 4.90 -3.91 5.08
C ILE A 15 5.86 -2.82 5.60
N SER A 16 6.40 -1.97 4.72
CA SER A 16 7.24 -0.84 5.14
C SER A 16 6.45 0.16 5.99
N ILE A 17 5.26 0.54 5.57
CA ILE A 17 4.39 1.46 6.33
C ILE A 17 4.03 0.85 7.69
N ASN A 18 3.62 -0.43 7.72
CA ASN A 18 3.30 -1.12 8.96
C ASN A 18 4.49 -1.19 9.92
N SER A 19 5.69 -1.48 9.41
CA SER A 19 6.90 -1.62 10.22
C SER A 19 7.39 -0.29 10.80
N PHE A 20 7.22 0.80 10.08
CA PHE A 20 7.74 2.12 10.47
C PHE A 20 6.68 3.10 10.99
N PHE A 21 5.43 2.67 11.11
CA PHE A 21 4.35 3.50 11.66
C PHE A 21 4.69 4.07 13.03
N ILE A 22 5.09 3.21 13.97
CA ILE A 22 5.40 3.60 15.34
C ILE A 22 6.59 4.55 15.35
N ASN A 23 7.64 4.23 14.60
CA ASN A 23 8.83 5.06 14.50
C ASN A 23 8.50 6.46 13.98
N TYR A 24 7.69 6.56 12.93
CA TYR A 24 7.27 7.83 12.34
C TYR A 24 6.51 8.69 13.34
N VAL A 25 5.51 8.11 14.01
CA VAL A 25 4.63 8.84 14.94
C VAL A 25 5.37 9.28 16.21
N VAL A 26 6.35 8.49 16.66
CA VAL A 26 7.19 8.82 17.83
C VAL A 26 8.24 9.86 17.47
N ASP A 27 8.88 9.75 16.31
CA ASP A 27 9.91 10.68 15.85
C ASP A 27 9.36 12.09 15.65
N ASP A 28 8.15 12.20 15.11
CA ASP A 28 7.44 13.48 14.97
C ASP A 28 6.81 13.99 16.29
N GLY A 29 6.97 13.26 17.41
CA GLY A 29 6.52 13.69 18.74
C GLY A 29 5.01 13.67 18.96
N TRP A 30 4.23 12.98 18.12
CA TRP A 30 2.77 12.91 18.23
C TRP A 30 2.31 12.10 19.44
N MET A 31 3.00 11.00 19.75
CA MET A 31 2.68 10.14 20.90
C MET A 31 3.86 9.27 21.28
N ASN A 32 3.79 8.65 22.46
CA ASN A 32 4.79 7.67 22.91
C ASN A 32 4.60 6.32 22.18
N ALA A 33 5.61 5.45 22.23
CA ALA A 33 5.61 4.16 21.52
C ALA A 33 4.46 3.23 21.96
N ARG A 34 4.04 3.29 23.24
CA ARG A 34 2.93 2.48 23.77
C ARG A 34 1.60 2.90 23.13
N ASP A 35 1.32 4.20 23.13
CA ASP A 35 0.08 4.73 22.58
C ASP A 35 0.06 4.57 21.05
N ALA A 36 1.21 4.77 20.37
CA ALA A 36 1.37 4.51 18.95
C ALA A 36 1.06 3.04 18.58
N SER A 37 1.47 2.08 19.40
CA SER A 37 1.16 0.65 19.19
C SER A 37 -0.35 0.36 19.32
N ILE A 38 -1.02 0.98 20.29
CA ILE A 38 -2.47 0.85 20.50
C ILE A 38 -3.21 1.48 19.30
N VAL A 39 -2.79 2.67 18.90
CA VAL A 39 -3.40 3.40 17.78
C VAL A 39 -3.17 2.68 16.44
N LEU A 40 -2.00 2.07 16.22
CA LEU A 40 -1.77 1.21 15.06
C LEU A 40 -2.72 0.00 15.06
N SER A 41 -2.83 -0.69 16.20
CA SER A 41 -3.61 -1.92 16.29
C SER A 41 -5.11 -1.69 16.10
N PHE A 42 -5.67 -0.69 16.76
CA PHE A 42 -7.12 -0.40 16.70
C PHE A 42 -7.48 0.61 15.63
N GLY A 43 -6.67 1.64 15.43
CA GLY A 43 -6.89 2.67 14.42
C GLY A 43 -6.43 2.24 13.02
N GLY A 44 -5.14 2.01 12.84
CA GLY A 44 -4.57 1.66 11.53
C GLY A 44 -5.12 0.35 10.98
N LEU A 45 -4.95 -0.76 11.72
CA LEU A 45 -5.44 -2.06 11.28
C LEU A 45 -6.99 -2.15 11.30
N GLY A 46 -7.66 -1.41 12.19
CA GLY A 46 -9.11 -1.27 12.18
C GLY A 46 -9.61 -0.59 10.91
N LEU A 47 -8.99 0.51 10.49
CA LEU A 47 -9.29 1.19 9.22
C LEU A 47 -8.98 0.30 8.01
N PHE A 48 -7.89 -0.45 8.06
CA PHE A 48 -7.55 -1.44 7.04
C PHE A 48 -8.65 -2.50 6.89
N MET A 49 -9.15 -3.03 7.99
CA MET A 49 -10.25 -4.00 7.99
C MET A 49 -11.56 -3.38 7.44
N CYS A 50 -11.91 -2.18 7.91
CA CYS A 50 -13.09 -1.45 7.41
C CYS A 50 -12.96 -1.15 5.91
N GLY A 51 -11.77 -0.71 5.46
CA GLY A 51 -11.46 -0.46 4.05
C GLY A 51 -11.65 -1.72 3.20
N ARG A 52 -11.26 -2.89 3.70
CA ARG A 52 -11.42 -4.18 3.01
C ARG A 52 -12.89 -4.55 2.82
N PHE A 53 -13.73 -4.38 3.85
CA PHE A 53 -15.17 -4.62 3.73
C PHE A 53 -15.85 -3.61 2.81
N ALA A 54 -15.58 -2.31 3.01
CA ALA A 54 -16.14 -1.25 2.18
C ALA A 54 -15.73 -1.42 0.70
N GLY A 55 -14.47 -1.69 0.43
CA GLY A 55 -13.98 -1.89 -0.92
C GLY A 55 -14.56 -3.13 -1.58
N SER A 56 -14.73 -4.24 -0.83
CA SER A 56 -15.40 -5.44 -1.34
C SER A 56 -16.85 -5.15 -1.74
N TRP A 57 -17.57 -4.38 -0.93
CA TRP A 57 -18.94 -3.96 -1.25
C TRP A 57 -19.00 -3.03 -2.46
N ILE A 58 -18.07 -2.06 -2.57
CA ILE A 58 -17.99 -1.12 -3.70
C ILE A 58 -17.71 -1.89 -5.01
N MET A 59 -16.83 -2.88 -4.99
CA MET A 59 -16.49 -3.68 -6.18
C MET A 59 -17.62 -4.57 -6.69
N GLN A 60 -18.69 -4.77 -5.92
CA GLN A 60 -19.92 -5.42 -6.43
C GLN A 60 -20.70 -4.50 -7.39
N ARG A 61 -20.47 -3.18 -7.30
CA ARG A 61 -21.20 -2.17 -8.09
C ARG A 61 -20.29 -1.46 -9.11
N ILE A 62 -19.01 -1.34 -8.82
CA ILE A 62 -18.03 -0.63 -9.63
C ILE A 62 -16.96 -1.61 -10.10
N ARG A 63 -16.49 -1.43 -11.33
CA ARG A 63 -15.42 -2.27 -11.91
C ARG A 63 -14.15 -2.20 -11.05
N ALA A 64 -13.59 -3.37 -10.72
CA ALA A 64 -12.41 -3.52 -9.87
C ALA A 64 -11.20 -2.70 -10.38
N GLU A 65 -11.04 -2.57 -11.70
CA GLU A 65 -9.97 -1.78 -12.31
C GLU A 65 -10.04 -0.29 -11.94
N LYS A 66 -11.26 0.28 -11.90
CA LYS A 66 -11.48 1.68 -11.55
C LYS A 66 -11.27 1.92 -10.05
N VAL A 67 -11.74 0.98 -9.22
CA VAL A 67 -11.54 1.05 -7.76
C VAL A 67 -10.04 0.96 -7.44
N LEU A 68 -9.31 0.03 -8.08
CA LEU A 68 -7.87 -0.09 -7.90
C LEU A 68 -7.14 1.19 -8.31
N LEU A 69 -7.47 1.78 -9.45
CA LEU A 69 -6.85 3.02 -9.90
C LEU A 69 -7.11 4.17 -8.92
N PHE A 70 -8.34 4.31 -8.44
CA PHE A 70 -8.69 5.32 -7.44
C PHE A 70 -7.88 5.13 -6.15
N CYS A 71 -7.85 3.91 -5.59
CA CYS A 71 -7.08 3.62 -4.40
C CYS A 71 -5.57 3.87 -4.60
N ALA A 72 -5.02 3.47 -5.76
CA ALA A 72 -3.62 3.69 -6.08
C ALA A 72 -3.25 5.17 -6.18
N VAL A 73 -4.11 6.00 -6.76
CA VAL A 73 -3.90 7.46 -6.78
C VAL A 73 -3.96 8.03 -5.36
N CYS A 74 -4.94 7.60 -4.55
CA CYS A 74 -5.06 8.06 -3.16
C CYS A 74 -3.83 7.65 -2.32
N THR A 75 -3.30 6.43 -2.47
CA THR A 75 -2.11 5.99 -1.74
C THR A 75 -0.85 6.74 -2.16
N VAL A 76 -0.71 7.12 -3.43
CA VAL A 76 0.38 7.99 -3.89
C VAL A 76 0.28 9.37 -3.25
N ILE A 77 -0.93 9.96 -3.21
CA ILE A 77 -1.14 11.27 -2.59
C ILE A 77 -0.86 11.22 -1.08
N THR A 78 -1.39 10.22 -0.37
CA THR A 78 -1.16 10.08 1.08
C THR A 78 0.32 9.86 1.40
N SER A 79 1.02 9.01 0.65
CA SER A 79 2.46 8.79 0.82
C SER A 79 3.28 10.06 0.52
N LEU A 80 2.89 10.84 -0.49
CA LEU A 80 3.54 12.13 -0.79
C LEU A 80 3.38 13.12 0.38
N LEU A 81 2.18 13.20 0.96
CA LEU A 81 1.92 14.07 2.12
C LEU A 81 2.74 13.67 3.35
N ILE A 82 2.99 12.37 3.53
CA ILE A 82 3.85 11.86 4.62
C ILE A 82 5.31 12.27 4.37
N VAL A 83 5.80 12.10 3.14
CA VAL A 83 7.17 12.51 2.77
C VAL A 83 7.39 14.01 2.96
N LEU A 84 6.38 14.84 2.64
CA LEU A 84 6.45 16.29 2.81
C LEU A 84 6.36 16.73 4.28
N ASN A 85 5.99 15.84 5.18
CA ASN A 85 5.85 16.09 6.62
C ASN A 85 5.06 17.37 6.95
N VAL A 86 3.82 17.46 6.49
CA VAL A 86 2.93 18.62 6.68
C VAL A 86 2.19 18.53 8.03
N GLY A 87 2.85 18.13 9.09
CA GLY A 87 2.29 18.04 10.44
C GLY A 87 1.07 17.11 10.53
N ILE A 88 -0.02 17.58 11.14
CA ILE A 88 -1.25 16.77 11.35
C ILE A 88 -1.83 16.19 10.05
N VAL A 89 -1.63 16.85 8.91
CA VAL A 89 -2.11 16.38 7.61
C VAL A 89 -1.41 15.08 7.22
N SER A 90 -0.11 14.96 7.51
CA SER A 90 0.65 13.73 7.26
C SER A 90 0.20 12.58 8.14
N LEU A 91 -0.14 12.87 9.41
CA LEU A 91 -0.69 11.87 10.32
C LEU A 91 -2.06 11.36 9.83
N VAL A 92 -2.95 12.25 9.42
CA VAL A 92 -4.26 11.89 8.83
C VAL A 92 -4.06 11.10 7.53
N ALA A 93 -3.12 11.51 6.69
CA ALA A 93 -2.78 10.82 5.46
C ALA A 93 -2.29 9.39 5.72
N LEU A 94 -1.48 9.18 6.77
CA LEU A 94 -1.01 7.87 7.19
C LEU A 94 -2.18 6.91 7.52
N PHE A 95 -3.18 7.40 8.26
CA PHE A 95 -4.38 6.60 8.57
C PHE A 95 -5.25 6.34 7.35
N LEU A 96 -5.47 7.34 6.50
CA LEU A 96 -6.23 7.17 5.26
C LEU A 96 -5.56 6.18 4.30
N GLY A 97 -4.22 6.13 4.29
CA GLY A 97 -3.45 5.15 3.55
C GLY A 97 -3.92 3.73 3.84
N TYR A 98 -4.07 3.36 5.11
CA TYR A 98 -4.55 2.03 5.51
C TYR A 98 -5.91 1.65 4.92
N ALA A 99 -6.84 2.60 4.81
CA ALA A 99 -8.15 2.33 4.22
C ALA A 99 -8.06 2.08 2.70
N PHE A 100 -7.21 2.83 1.99
CA PHE A 100 -7.06 2.70 0.55
C PHE A 100 -6.23 1.48 0.14
N GLU A 101 -5.16 1.14 0.88
CA GLU A 101 -4.34 -0.02 0.55
C GLU A 101 -5.03 -1.36 0.85
N ALA A 102 -6.01 -1.38 1.78
CA ALA A 102 -6.68 -2.59 2.25
C ALA A 102 -7.24 -3.50 1.15
N ILE A 103 -7.73 -2.92 0.04
CA ILE A 103 -8.35 -3.66 -1.06
C ILE A 103 -7.40 -3.92 -2.23
N MET A 104 -6.21 -3.30 -2.23
CA MET A 104 -5.33 -3.33 -3.38
C MET A 104 -4.74 -4.72 -3.64
N PHE A 105 -4.28 -5.43 -2.59
CA PHE A 105 -3.72 -6.78 -2.72
C PHE A 105 -4.66 -7.76 -3.43
N PRO A 106 -5.86 -8.03 -2.91
CA PRO A 106 -6.78 -8.99 -3.53
C PRO A 106 -7.19 -8.55 -4.94
N THR A 107 -7.30 -7.25 -5.17
CA THR A 107 -7.68 -6.72 -6.48
C THR A 107 -6.57 -6.90 -7.51
N ILE A 108 -5.32 -6.56 -7.19
CA ILE A 108 -4.17 -6.77 -8.08
C ILE A 108 -4.03 -8.26 -8.38
N PHE A 109 -4.15 -9.11 -7.36
CA PHE A 109 -4.07 -10.56 -7.50
C PHE A 109 -5.13 -11.09 -8.48
N ALA A 110 -6.40 -10.75 -8.25
CA ALA A 110 -7.50 -11.18 -9.10
C ALA A 110 -7.38 -10.67 -10.55
N LEU A 111 -7.01 -9.40 -10.73
CA LEU A 111 -6.82 -8.80 -12.06
C LEU A 111 -5.64 -9.42 -12.80
N SER A 112 -4.56 -9.78 -12.09
CA SER A 112 -3.37 -10.41 -12.68
C SER A 112 -3.62 -11.83 -13.16
N LEU A 113 -4.59 -12.55 -12.58
CA LEU A 113 -4.98 -13.90 -12.97
C LEU A 113 -6.05 -13.94 -14.07
N ARG A 114 -6.71 -12.81 -14.32
CA ARG A 114 -7.83 -12.76 -15.27
C ARG A 114 -7.35 -13.07 -16.70
N GLY A 115 -8.04 -14.01 -17.37
CA GLY A 115 -7.79 -14.38 -18.76
C GLY A 115 -6.61 -15.33 -19.01
N LEU A 116 -5.97 -15.85 -17.95
CA LEU A 116 -4.81 -16.73 -18.10
C LEU A 116 -5.16 -18.22 -18.36
N GLY A 117 -6.40 -18.61 -18.20
CA GLY A 117 -6.86 -19.98 -18.50
C GLY A 117 -5.96 -21.06 -17.88
N LYS A 118 -5.32 -21.89 -18.70
CA LYS A 118 -4.45 -22.99 -18.26
C LYS A 118 -3.21 -22.52 -17.48
N HIS A 119 -2.81 -21.25 -17.61
CA HIS A 119 -1.64 -20.70 -16.95
C HIS A 119 -1.94 -20.09 -15.56
N THR A 120 -3.22 -20.06 -15.14
CA THR A 120 -3.64 -19.48 -13.87
C THR A 120 -2.90 -20.07 -12.67
N LYS A 121 -2.76 -21.41 -12.62
CA LYS A 121 -2.07 -22.10 -11.52
C LYS A 121 -0.61 -21.66 -11.38
N ARG A 122 0.11 -21.55 -12.49
CA ARG A 122 1.51 -21.12 -12.51
C ARG A 122 1.66 -19.63 -12.14
N ALA A 123 0.77 -18.79 -12.69
CA ALA A 123 0.76 -17.36 -12.39
C ALA A 123 0.42 -17.09 -10.92
N SER A 124 -0.53 -17.82 -10.35
CA SER A 124 -0.88 -17.75 -8.93
C SER A 124 0.32 -18.09 -8.04
N SER A 125 1.09 -19.13 -8.36
CA SER A 125 2.31 -19.49 -7.61
C SER A 125 3.33 -18.34 -7.62
N TYR A 126 3.56 -17.69 -8.75
CA TYR A 126 4.46 -16.54 -8.84
C TYR A 126 3.94 -15.32 -8.07
N LEU A 127 2.63 -15.05 -8.13
CA LEU A 127 2.02 -13.97 -7.36
C LEU A 127 2.12 -14.22 -5.84
N MET A 128 2.02 -15.47 -5.40
CA MET A 128 2.21 -15.85 -3.99
C MET A 128 3.65 -15.73 -3.49
N MET A 129 4.61 -15.46 -4.37
CA MET A 129 5.99 -15.13 -3.97
C MET A 129 6.19 -13.63 -3.68
N SER A 130 5.21 -12.77 -4.04
CA SER A 130 5.31 -11.31 -3.83
C SER A 130 5.50 -10.87 -2.37
N PRO A 131 5.03 -11.58 -1.32
CA PRO A 131 5.34 -11.23 0.07
C PRO A 131 6.84 -11.15 0.40
N VAL A 132 7.73 -11.71 -0.43
CA VAL A 132 9.18 -11.48 -0.32
C VAL A 132 9.52 -9.99 -0.41
N GLY A 133 8.73 -9.19 -1.15
CA GLY A 133 8.83 -7.74 -1.17
C GLY A 133 8.70 -7.11 0.22
N GLY A 134 7.84 -7.69 1.07
CA GLY A 134 7.68 -7.28 2.46
C GLY A 134 8.92 -7.44 3.33
N ALA A 135 9.84 -8.34 2.99
CA ALA A 135 11.13 -8.43 3.65
C ALA A 135 12.13 -7.39 3.14
N VAL A 136 12.06 -7.03 1.87
CA VAL A 136 12.96 -6.06 1.24
C VAL A 136 12.59 -4.62 1.61
N GLY A 137 11.30 -4.32 1.66
CA GLY A 137 10.78 -2.97 1.89
C GLY A 137 11.30 -2.31 3.17
N PRO A 138 11.12 -2.91 4.35
CA PRO A 138 11.61 -2.35 5.61
C PRO A 138 13.13 -2.16 5.64
N LEU A 139 13.91 -3.04 5.00
CA LEU A 139 15.37 -2.88 4.89
C LEU A 139 15.74 -1.63 4.09
N MET A 140 15.08 -1.42 2.94
CA MET A 140 15.30 -0.22 2.14
C MET A 140 14.86 1.05 2.89
N MET A 141 13.70 1.00 3.54
CA MET A 141 13.17 2.13 4.28
C MET A 141 14.04 2.47 5.49
N GLY A 142 14.51 1.46 6.25
CA GLY A 142 15.45 1.65 7.35
C GLY A 142 16.75 2.28 6.92
N TYR A 143 17.33 1.81 5.82
CA TYR A 143 18.55 2.41 5.27
C TYR A 143 18.36 3.89 4.91
N VAL A 144 17.23 4.24 4.27
CA VAL A 144 16.94 5.65 3.95
C VAL A 144 16.72 6.49 5.21
N ALA A 145 16.02 5.95 6.22
CA ALA A 145 15.77 6.61 7.48
C ALA A 145 17.09 6.92 8.23
N ASP A 146 18.02 5.96 8.25
CA ASP A 146 19.33 6.12 8.89
C ASP A 146 20.22 7.19 8.21
N GLN A 147 20.05 7.39 6.90
CA GLN A 147 20.85 8.37 6.14
C GLN A 147 20.17 9.75 6.06
N THR A 148 18.88 9.85 6.34
CA THR A 148 18.11 11.09 6.14
C THR A 148 17.19 11.39 7.33
N THR A 149 15.90 11.32 7.11
CA THR A 149 14.84 11.48 8.13
C THR A 149 13.80 10.38 8.01
N MET A 150 13.08 10.15 9.11
CA MET A 150 11.99 9.16 9.11
C MET A 150 10.93 9.50 8.06
N SER A 151 10.55 10.76 7.92
CA SER A 151 9.55 11.19 6.91
C SER A 151 10.04 10.96 5.48
N LEU A 152 11.32 11.24 5.18
CA LEU A 152 11.89 10.99 3.86
C LEU A 152 12.00 9.51 3.52
N SER A 153 12.09 8.62 4.49
CA SER A 153 12.13 7.18 4.25
C SER A 153 10.84 6.66 3.58
N PHE A 154 9.72 7.37 3.75
CA PHE A 154 8.46 7.06 3.07
C PHE A 154 8.49 7.27 1.55
N ILE A 155 9.62 7.74 0.99
CA ILE A 155 9.86 7.70 -0.47
C ILE A 155 9.84 6.26 -1.01
N VAL A 156 10.21 5.27 -0.20
CA VAL A 156 10.21 3.85 -0.60
C VAL A 156 8.78 3.36 -0.88
N PRO A 157 7.81 3.47 0.03
CA PRO A 157 6.41 3.16 -0.28
C PRO A 157 5.82 4.07 -1.36
N LEU A 158 6.19 5.36 -1.41
CA LEU A 158 5.73 6.28 -2.44
C LEU A 158 6.09 5.77 -3.85
N LEU A 159 7.35 5.44 -4.10
CA LEU A 159 7.79 4.90 -5.40
C LEU A 159 7.12 3.58 -5.71
N SER A 160 6.93 2.73 -4.72
CA SER A 160 6.24 1.45 -4.86
C SER A 160 4.77 1.64 -5.27
N PHE A 161 4.05 2.57 -4.65
CA PHE A 161 2.66 2.89 -5.04
C PHE A 161 2.57 3.55 -6.42
N ILE A 162 3.57 4.30 -6.87
CA ILE A 162 3.62 4.81 -8.24
C ILE A 162 3.64 3.64 -9.24
N VAL A 163 4.42 2.59 -9.00
CA VAL A 163 4.43 1.40 -9.86
C VAL A 163 3.06 0.72 -9.88
N VAL A 164 2.42 0.60 -8.72
CA VAL A 164 1.05 0.05 -8.62
C VAL A 164 0.04 0.92 -9.36
N MET A 165 0.15 2.24 -9.26
CA MET A 165 -0.71 3.18 -9.98
C MET A 165 -0.55 3.04 -11.51
N LEU A 166 0.67 2.90 -12.01
CA LEU A 166 0.93 2.66 -13.44
C LEU A 166 0.33 1.33 -13.91
N TYR A 167 0.41 0.29 -13.09
CA TYR A 167 -0.27 -0.98 -13.37
C TYR A 167 -1.79 -0.81 -13.43
N ALA A 168 -2.38 -0.15 -12.43
CA ALA A 168 -3.82 0.07 -12.36
C ALA A 168 -4.33 0.91 -13.54
N TRP A 169 -3.58 1.94 -13.93
CA TRP A 169 -3.89 2.77 -15.10
C TRP A 169 -3.88 1.95 -16.39
N LYS A 170 -2.84 1.15 -16.60
CA LYS A 170 -2.73 0.29 -17.80
C LYS A 170 -3.86 -0.73 -17.88
N VAL A 171 -4.22 -1.37 -16.76
CA VAL A 171 -5.32 -2.35 -16.73
C VAL A 171 -6.68 -1.67 -16.90
N SER A 172 -6.86 -0.47 -16.38
CA SER A 172 -8.07 0.33 -16.59
C SER A 172 -8.23 0.79 -18.04
N ALA A 173 -7.12 1.21 -18.68
CA ALA A 173 -7.11 1.67 -20.07
C ALA A 173 -7.27 0.54 -21.10
N ALA A 174 -6.75 -0.65 -20.82
CA ALA A 174 -6.81 -1.80 -21.73
C ALA A 174 -8.23 -2.36 -21.96
N LYS A 175 -9.25 -1.81 -21.28
CA LYS A 175 -10.66 -2.26 -21.34
C LYS A 175 -11.64 -1.15 -21.76
N LEU A 176 -11.15 -0.06 -22.27
CA LEU A 176 -11.92 0.93 -23.01
C LEU A 176 -11.97 0.53 -24.48
#